data_b114a1f183f16078570e43bc00abd67f
#
_entry.id   b114a1f183f16078570e43bc00abd67f
#
_cell.length_a   1.000
_cell.length_b   1.000
_cell.length_c   1.000
_cell.angle_alpha   90.00
_cell.angle_beta   90.00
_cell.angle_gamma   90.00
#
_symmetry.space_group_name_H-M   'P 1'
#
loop_
_entity.id
_entity.type
_entity.pdbx_description
1 polymer ?
#
loop_
_entity_poly.entity_id
_entity_poly.type
_entity_poly.pdbx_seq_one_letter_code
_entity_poly.pdbx_strand_id
1 'polypeptide(L)'
;MPAHLITGNPGSGKSTLAAELTRRGHSAIDADDLASWEDSSGRPVESPAQVDEAWQLTHCWVWQRAHLEAAIAAAGPLFVCGIAVNQTEMLDLFERVFLLTLDPDAQEARLARATSPQRTEGVKQQIRDGREPFQTAMLAAGALPLDATASPASLADTVLALV
;
A
#
# COMPACT_ATOMS: atom_id res chain seq x y z
N MET A 1 4.57 0.01 -20.89
CA MET A 1 4.93 1.26 -20.18
C MET A 1 5.35 0.88 -18.77
N PRO A 2 6.44 1.43 -18.23
CA PRO A 2 6.90 1.04 -16.90
C PRO A 2 5.89 1.42 -15.83
N ALA A 3 5.61 0.47 -14.94
CA ALA A 3 4.84 0.72 -13.72
C ALA A 3 5.70 0.33 -12.51
N HIS A 4 5.56 1.07 -11.44
CA HIS A 4 6.32 0.85 -10.21
C HIS A 4 5.37 0.82 -9.02
N LEU A 5 5.52 -0.18 -8.16
CA LEU A 5 4.72 -0.28 -6.94
C LEU A 5 5.43 0.39 -5.77
N ILE A 6 4.71 1.22 -5.04
CA ILE A 6 5.11 1.74 -3.74
C ILE A 6 4.16 1.16 -2.69
N THR A 7 4.66 0.24 -1.88
CA THR A 7 3.87 -0.45 -0.87
C THR A 7 4.46 -0.27 0.53
N GLY A 8 3.74 -0.68 1.52
CA GLY A 8 4.12 -0.59 2.93
C GLY A 8 2.92 -0.75 3.84
N ASN A 9 3.15 -1.06 5.10
CA ASN A 9 2.08 -1.20 6.08
C ASN A 9 1.17 0.05 6.15
N PRO A 10 -0.06 -0.08 6.61
CA PRO A 10 -0.92 1.07 6.86
C PRO A 10 -0.21 2.12 7.72
N GLY A 11 -0.29 3.39 7.32
CA GLY A 11 0.41 4.49 8.00
C GLY A 11 1.89 4.65 7.66
N SER A 12 2.45 3.90 6.72
CA SER A 12 3.86 4.03 6.30
C SER A 12 4.17 5.30 5.48
N GLY A 13 3.16 6.00 4.97
CA GLY A 13 3.35 7.24 4.21
C GLY A 13 3.23 7.10 2.69
N LYS A 14 2.66 6.01 2.19
CA LYS A 14 2.43 5.78 0.74
C LYS A 14 1.73 6.94 0.05
N SER A 15 0.58 7.36 0.57
CA SER A 15 -0.21 8.46 -0.01
C SER A 15 0.55 9.80 0.03
N THR A 16 1.35 10.04 1.05
CA THR A 16 2.20 11.23 1.14
C THR A 16 3.29 11.22 0.08
N LEU A 17 3.92 10.06 -0.14
CA LEU A 17 4.92 9.90 -1.20
C LEU A 17 4.28 10.00 -2.59
N ALA A 18 3.09 9.44 -2.80
CA ALA A 18 2.33 9.58 -4.04
C ALA A 18 2.04 11.07 -4.36
N ALA A 19 1.60 11.83 -3.37
CA ALA A 19 1.36 13.26 -3.51
C ALA A 19 2.63 14.04 -3.87
N GLU A 20 3.78 13.69 -3.28
CA GLU A 20 5.06 14.30 -3.61
C GLU A 20 5.52 13.97 -5.03
N LEU A 21 5.37 12.73 -5.48
CA LEU A 21 5.66 12.33 -6.86
C LEU A 21 4.76 13.07 -7.86
N THR A 22 3.47 13.20 -7.55
CA THR A 22 2.53 13.98 -8.38
C THR A 22 2.92 15.46 -8.44
N ARG A 23 3.31 16.05 -7.31
CA ARG A 23 3.80 17.44 -7.25
C ARG A 23 5.03 17.66 -8.12
N ARG A 24 5.86 16.62 -8.32
CA ARG A 24 7.03 16.64 -9.21
C ARG A 24 6.73 16.33 -10.67
N GLY A 25 5.46 16.14 -11.02
CA GLY A 25 5.01 15.93 -12.39
C GLY A 25 4.97 14.46 -12.84
N HIS A 26 5.07 13.52 -11.91
CA HIS A 26 4.94 12.08 -12.20
C HIS A 26 3.51 11.59 -11.99
N SER A 27 3.07 10.65 -12.80
CA SER A 27 1.77 9.98 -12.60
C SER A 27 1.86 9.04 -11.39
N ALA A 28 1.05 9.30 -10.38
CA ALA A 28 0.91 8.43 -9.21
C ALA A 28 -0.57 8.28 -8.84
N ILE A 29 -0.99 7.05 -8.56
CA ILE A 29 -2.37 6.74 -8.17
C ILE A 29 -2.40 6.03 -6.81
N ASP A 30 -3.48 6.25 -6.07
CA ASP A 30 -3.79 5.46 -4.90
C ASP A 30 -4.49 4.16 -5.36
N ALA A 31 -3.90 3.02 -5.03
CA ALA A 31 -4.43 1.73 -5.43
C ALA A 31 -5.66 1.30 -4.62
N ASP A 32 -6.03 2.04 -3.58
CA ASP A 32 -7.29 1.84 -2.88
C ASP A 32 -8.49 2.10 -3.79
N ASP A 33 -8.35 2.98 -4.79
CA ASP A 33 -9.38 3.21 -5.81
C ASP A 33 -9.59 2.00 -6.76
N LEU A 34 -8.64 1.08 -6.79
CA LEU A 34 -8.65 -0.13 -7.63
C LEU A 34 -8.93 -1.40 -6.82
N ALA A 35 -9.18 -1.25 -5.54
CA ALA A 35 -9.38 -2.35 -4.61
C ALA A 35 -10.87 -2.60 -4.31
N SER A 36 -11.16 -3.80 -3.83
CA SER A 36 -12.49 -4.21 -3.39
C SER A 36 -12.39 -5.14 -2.18
N TRP A 37 -13.52 -5.31 -1.49
CA TRP A 37 -13.61 -6.27 -0.41
C TRP A 37 -13.99 -7.67 -0.93
N GLU A 38 -13.39 -8.68 -0.33
CA GLU A 38 -13.78 -10.09 -0.50
C GLU A 38 -14.08 -10.73 0.85
N ASP A 39 -15.04 -11.66 0.85
CA ASP A 39 -15.34 -12.48 2.02
C ASP A 39 -14.27 -13.59 2.21
N SER A 40 -14.41 -14.37 3.27
CA SER A 40 -13.48 -15.48 3.60
C SER A 40 -13.44 -16.60 2.56
N SER A 41 -14.39 -16.61 1.61
CA SER A 41 -14.41 -17.55 0.48
C SER A 41 -13.81 -16.98 -0.81
N GLY A 42 -13.32 -15.74 -0.78
CA GLY A 42 -12.76 -15.03 -1.95
C GLY A 42 -13.83 -14.49 -2.90
N ARG A 43 -15.07 -14.29 -2.44
CA ARG A 43 -16.12 -13.69 -3.25
C ARG A 43 -16.14 -12.17 -3.03
N PRO A 44 -16.22 -11.37 -4.12
CA PRO A 44 -16.40 -9.93 -4.01
C PRO A 44 -17.68 -9.60 -3.23
N VAL A 45 -17.59 -8.64 -2.33
CA VAL A 45 -18.71 -8.13 -1.54
C VAL A 45 -18.74 -6.61 -1.55
N GLU A 46 -19.93 -6.03 -1.54
CA GLU A 46 -20.08 -4.59 -1.36
C GLU A 46 -19.85 -4.24 0.11
N SER A 47 -19.07 -3.17 0.33
CA SER A 47 -18.88 -2.67 1.68
C SER A 47 -20.17 -2.05 2.23
N PRO A 48 -20.48 -2.22 3.52
CA PRO A 48 -21.58 -1.52 4.14
C PRO A 48 -21.31 0.00 4.13
N ALA A 49 -22.36 0.80 4.34
CA ALA A 49 -22.24 2.25 4.42
C ALA A 49 -21.26 2.71 5.52
N GLN A 50 -21.09 1.91 6.55
CA GLN A 50 -20.08 2.09 7.59
C GLN A 50 -19.30 0.78 7.75
N VAL A 51 -18.00 0.84 7.46
CA VAL A 51 -17.08 -0.29 7.66
C VAL A 51 -16.62 -0.25 9.12
N ASP A 52 -17.12 -1.19 9.91
CA ASP A 52 -16.74 -1.35 11.31
C ASP A 52 -15.52 -2.28 11.50
N GLU A 53 -15.09 -2.46 12.74
CA GLU A 53 -13.96 -3.33 13.07
C GLU A 53 -14.23 -4.78 12.67
N ALA A 54 -15.42 -5.30 12.95
CA ALA A 54 -15.76 -6.69 12.63
C ALA A 54 -15.69 -6.95 11.13
N TRP A 55 -16.15 -6.01 10.31
CA TRP A 55 -16.02 -6.09 8.87
C TRP A 55 -14.55 -6.12 8.44
N GLN A 56 -13.72 -5.18 8.93
CA GLN A 56 -12.30 -5.08 8.56
C GLN A 56 -11.50 -6.33 8.96
N LEU A 57 -11.85 -6.97 10.08
CA LEU A 57 -11.17 -8.15 10.58
C LEU A 57 -11.61 -9.46 9.89
N THR A 58 -12.74 -9.45 9.20
CA THR A 58 -13.33 -10.65 8.58
C THR A 58 -13.37 -10.65 7.06
N HIS A 59 -13.01 -9.52 6.44
CA HIS A 59 -12.98 -9.36 4.99
C HIS A 59 -11.58 -8.96 4.52
N CYS A 60 -11.24 -9.34 3.29
CA CYS A 60 -9.95 -9.05 2.68
C CYS A 60 -10.06 -7.87 1.71
N TRP A 61 -9.13 -6.93 1.83
CA TRP A 61 -8.95 -5.83 0.90
C TRP A 61 -8.01 -6.28 -0.22
N VAL A 62 -8.53 -6.42 -1.44
CA VAL A 62 -7.82 -7.04 -2.56
C VAL A 62 -7.82 -6.15 -3.80
N TRP A 63 -6.77 -6.25 -4.60
CA TRP A 63 -6.72 -5.64 -5.92
C TRP A 63 -7.28 -6.59 -6.98
N GLN A 64 -7.97 -6.01 -7.96
CA GLN A 64 -8.41 -6.71 -9.14
C GLN A 64 -7.36 -6.53 -10.24
N ARG A 65 -6.74 -7.63 -10.70
CA ARG A 65 -5.66 -7.59 -11.73
C ARG A 65 -6.08 -6.77 -12.95
N ALA A 66 -7.29 -7.00 -13.48
CA ALA A 66 -7.77 -6.29 -14.66
C ALA A 66 -7.85 -4.78 -14.48
N HIS A 67 -8.15 -4.29 -13.26
CA HIS A 67 -8.18 -2.87 -12.96
C HIS A 67 -6.77 -2.26 -12.92
N LEU A 68 -5.81 -2.99 -12.33
CA LEU A 68 -4.39 -2.57 -12.34
C LEU A 68 -3.84 -2.53 -13.77
N GLU A 69 -4.04 -3.57 -14.56
CA GLU A 69 -3.60 -3.63 -15.96
C GLU A 69 -4.19 -2.48 -16.79
N ALA A 70 -5.48 -2.19 -16.62
CA ALA A 70 -6.14 -1.08 -17.30
C ALA A 70 -5.56 0.28 -16.89
N ALA A 71 -5.32 0.49 -15.60
CA ALA A 71 -4.73 1.73 -15.08
C ALA A 71 -3.29 1.93 -15.59
N ILE A 72 -2.48 0.88 -15.59
CA ILE A 72 -1.10 0.88 -16.11
C ILE A 72 -1.09 1.18 -17.62
N ALA A 73 -2.00 0.57 -18.38
CA ALA A 73 -2.08 0.79 -19.82
C ALA A 73 -2.50 2.22 -20.18
N ALA A 74 -3.35 2.85 -19.36
CA ALA A 74 -3.88 4.18 -19.61
C ALA A 74 -2.94 5.33 -19.27
N ALA A 75 -2.04 5.15 -18.27
CA ALA A 75 -1.34 6.27 -17.65
C ALA A 75 0.10 6.54 -18.17
N GLY A 76 0.70 5.63 -18.93
CA GLY A 76 2.13 5.71 -19.24
C GLY A 76 2.99 5.26 -18.03
N PRO A 77 4.18 5.86 -17.82
CA PRO A 77 4.95 5.58 -16.61
C PRO A 77 4.13 5.93 -15.37
N LEU A 78 3.91 4.93 -14.49
CA LEU A 78 2.96 5.05 -13.38
C LEU A 78 3.54 4.54 -12.07
N PHE A 79 3.38 5.33 -11.01
CA PHE A 79 3.55 4.86 -9.64
C PHE A 79 2.19 4.43 -9.07
N VAL A 80 2.07 3.18 -8.68
CA VAL A 80 0.91 2.63 -8.00
C VAL A 80 1.23 2.57 -6.51
N CYS A 81 0.48 3.28 -5.68
CA CYS A 81 0.75 3.41 -4.26
C CYS A 81 -0.37 2.74 -3.45
N GLY A 82 -0.06 1.68 -2.71
CA GLY A 82 -1.09 0.98 -1.94
C GLY A 82 -0.61 -0.30 -1.27
N ILE A 83 -1.55 -0.99 -0.66
CA ILE A 83 -1.39 -2.32 -0.06
C ILE A 83 -2.67 -3.12 -0.25
N ALA A 84 -2.53 -4.40 -0.58
CA ALA A 84 -3.63 -5.36 -0.65
C ALA A 84 -3.16 -6.74 -0.18
N VAL A 85 -4.09 -7.55 0.28
CA VAL A 85 -3.78 -8.90 0.78
C VAL A 85 -3.17 -9.78 -0.32
N ASN A 86 -3.65 -9.64 -1.55
CA ASN A 86 -3.22 -10.41 -2.72
C ASN A 86 -2.12 -9.72 -3.56
N GLN A 87 -1.48 -8.68 -3.06
CA GLN A 87 -0.53 -7.90 -3.87
C GLN A 87 0.67 -8.70 -4.38
N THR A 88 1.10 -9.76 -3.69
CA THR A 88 2.19 -10.63 -4.15
C THR A 88 1.89 -11.32 -5.47
N GLU A 89 0.62 -11.54 -5.78
CA GLU A 89 0.15 -12.12 -7.04
C GLU A 89 0.20 -11.13 -8.22
N MET A 90 0.43 -9.84 -7.93
CA MET A 90 0.43 -8.75 -8.91
C MET A 90 1.83 -8.19 -9.18
N LEU A 91 2.89 -8.71 -8.53
CA LEU A 91 4.22 -8.13 -8.63
C LEU A 91 4.81 -8.20 -10.04
N ASP A 92 4.37 -9.15 -10.84
CA ASP A 92 4.74 -9.28 -12.25
C ASP A 92 4.27 -8.11 -13.14
N LEU A 93 3.35 -7.29 -12.67
CA LEU A 93 2.89 -6.08 -13.36
C LEU A 93 3.86 -4.89 -13.21
N PHE A 94 4.82 -4.97 -12.30
CA PHE A 94 5.68 -3.86 -11.92
C PHE A 94 7.14 -4.12 -12.24
N GLU A 95 7.80 -3.14 -12.86
CA GLU A 95 9.25 -3.21 -13.10
C GLU A 95 10.06 -3.09 -11.82
N ARG A 96 9.58 -2.32 -10.87
CA ARG A 96 10.17 -2.17 -9.54
C ARG A 96 9.10 -2.10 -8.47
N VAL A 97 9.45 -2.66 -7.34
CA VAL A 97 8.63 -2.63 -6.13
C VAL A 97 9.43 -1.95 -5.03
N PHE A 98 8.90 -0.88 -4.47
CA PHE A 98 9.48 -0.15 -3.35
C PHE A 98 8.67 -0.44 -2.08
N LEU A 99 9.35 -0.81 -1.03
CA LEU A 99 8.75 -1.12 0.27
C LEU A 99 9.10 -0.05 1.29
N LEU A 100 8.11 0.74 1.71
CA LEU A 100 8.26 1.63 2.85
C LEU A 100 8.31 0.81 4.14
N THR A 101 9.49 0.70 4.72
CA THR A 101 9.74 -0.08 5.93
C THR A 101 9.57 0.78 7.19
N LEU A 102 8.99 0.20 8.21
CA LEU A 102 8.86 0.77 9.54
C LEU A 102 9.44 -0.22 10.57
N ASP A 103 10.22 0.27 11.51
CA ASP A 103 10.50 -0.46 12.74
C ASP A 103 9.30 -0.41 13.71
N PRO A 104 9.30 -1.23 14.79
CA PRO A 104 8.19 -1.25 15.75
C PRO A 104 7.89 0.11 16.39
N ASP A 105 8.91 0.86 16.75
CA ASP A 105 8.76 2.15 17.45
C ASP A 105 8.18 3.22 16.52
N ALA A 106 8.68 3.29 15.28
CA ALA A 106 8.15 4.18 14.26
C ALA A 106 6.70 3.83 13.91
N GLN A 107 6.36 2.54 13.81
CA GLN A 107 4.98 2.12 13.59
C GLN A 107 4.07 2.54 14.74
N GLU A 108 4.48 2.30 15.99
CA GLU A 108 3.68 2.65 17.17
C GLU A 108 3.43 4.16 17.26
N ALA A 109 4.46 4.98 17.00
CA ALA A 109 4.33 6.42 16.97
C ALA A 109 3.30 6.89 15.92
N ARG A 110 3.23 6.23 14.78
CA ARG A 110 2.24 6.54 13.72
C ARG A 110 0.84 6.05 14.08
N LEU A 111 0.70 4.86 14.64
CA LEU A 111 -0.59 4.34 15.11
C LEU A 111 -1.17 5.19 16.25
N ALA A 112 -0.33 5.69 17.14
CA ALA A 112 -0.76 6.60 18.21
C ALA A 112 -1.34 7.92 17.68
N ARG A 113 -0.85 8.41 16.55
CA ARG A 113 -1.32 9.63 15.89
C ARG A 113 -2.51 9.42 14.96
N ALA A 114 -2.87 8.17 14.67
CA ALA A 114 -3.97 7.85 13.77
C ALA A 114 -5.31 8.19 14.44
N THR A 115 -6.03 9.17 13.89
CA THR A 115 -7.31 9.67 14.42
C THR A 115 -8.51 9.15 13.64
N SER A 116 -8.31 8.37 12.57
CA SER A 116 -9.40 7.80 11.78
C SER A 116 -10.28 6.90 12.64
N PRO A 117 -11.62 7.06 12.61
CA PRO A 117 -12.56 6.17 13.32
C PRO A 117 -12.41 4.69 12.93
N GLN A 118 -11.86 4.40 11.75
CA GLN A 118 -11.59 3.05 11.25
C GLN A 118 -10.33 2.42 11.86
N ARG A 119 -9.53 3.18 12.59
CA ARG A 119 -8.30 2.72 13.27
C ARG A 119 -8.61 2.36 14.72
N THR A 120 -9.56 1.46 14.93
CA THR A 120 -9.87 0.91 16.26
C THR A 120 -8.68 0.13 16.83
N GLU A 121 -8.70 -0.19 18.11
CA GLU A 121 -7.57 -0.90 18.74
C GLU A 121 -7.38 -2.31 18.16
N GLY A 122 -8.45 -3.01 17.80
CA GLY A 122 -8.36 -4.32 17.11
C GLY A 122 -7.71 -4.21 15.74
N VAL A 123 -8.06 -3.20 14.96
CA VAL A 123 -7.42 -2.92 13.65
C VAL A 123 -5.95 -2.53 13.84
N LYS A 124 -5.61 -1.70 14.83
CA LYS A 124 -4.22 -1.36 15.15
C LYS A 124 -3.40 -2.60 15.54
N GLN A 125 -4.00 -3.51 16.30
CA GLN A 125 -3.33 -4.77 16.66
C GLN A 125 -3.06 -5.63 15.42
N GLN A 126 -4.02 -5.77 14.52
CA GLN A 126 -3.83 -6.47 13.25
C GLN A 126 -2.68 -5.85 12.42
N ILE A 127 -2.58 -4.53 12.41
CA ILE A 127 -1.49 -3.82 11.72
C ILE A 127 -0.13 -4.12 12.37
N ARG A 128 -0.06 -4.15 13.70
CA ARG A 128 1.18 -4.50 14.44
C ARG A 128 1.62 -5.91 14.09
N ASP A 129 0.71 -6.86 14.20
CA ASP A 129 0.98 -8.29 13.96
C ASP A 129 1.37 -8.56 12.51
N GLY A 130 0.78 -7.85 11.57
CA GLY A 130 1.05 -7.98 10.14
C GLY A 130 2.35 -7.33 9.66
N ARG A 131 2.98 -6.44 10.42
CA ARG A 131 4.14 -5.66 9.97
C ARG A 131 5.32 -6.54 9.53
N GLU A 132 5.81 -7.36 10.43
CA GLU A 132 7.01 -8.16 10.19
C GLU A 132 6.80 -9.22 9.11
N PRO A 133 5.75 -10.04 9.15
CA PRO A 133 5.47 -11.00 8.07
C PRO A 133 5.35 -10.33 6.70
N PHE A 134 4.67 -9.19 6.62
CA PHE A 134 4.51 -8.47 5.38
C PHE A 134 5.83 -7.93 4.83
N GLN A 135 6.61 -7.24 5.65
CA GLN A 135 7.91 -6.69 5.23
C GLN A 135 8.86 -7.82 4.80
N THR A 136 8.90 -8.92 5.55
CA THR A 136 9.72 -10.08 5.22
C THR A 136 9.31 -10.69 3.87
N ALA A 137 8.03 -10.89 3.63
CA ALA A 137 7.52 -11.44 2.38
C ALA A 137 7.85 -10.54 1.18
N MET A 138 7.68 -9.22 1.32
CA MET A 138 7.98 -8.27 0.25
C MET A 138 9.47 -8.20 -0.07
N LEU A 139 10.34 -8.21 0.94
CA LEU A 139 11.79 -8.24 0.75
C LEU A 139 12.24 -9.55 0.07
N ALA A 140 11.67 -10.68 0.48
CA ALA A 140 11.92 -11.97 -0.16
C ALA A 140 11.47 -12.01 -1.62
N ALA A 141 10.42 -11.24 -1.97
CA ALA A 141 9.95 -11.06 -3.34
C ALA A 141 10.78 -10.04 -4.16
N GLY A 142 11.83 -9.47 -3.59
CA GLY A 142 12.73 -8.54 -4.28
C GLY A 142 12.36 -7.06 -4.20
N ALA A 143 11.46 -6.68 -3.29
CA ALA A 143 11.14 -5.28 -3.06
C ALA A 143 12.36 -4.51 -2.52
N LEU A 144 12.54 -3.28 -3.00
CA LEU A 144 13.61 -2.38 -2.57
C LEU A 144 13.17 -1.64 -1.30
N PRO A 145 13.86 -1.82 -0.16
CA PRO A 145 13.46 -1.16 1.08
C PRO A 145 13.76 0.33 1.07
N LEU A 146 12.80 1.11 1.56
CA LEU A 146 12.92 2.54 1.81
C LEU A 146 12.54 2.82 3.26
N ASP A 147 13.39 3.56 3.97
CA ASP A 147 13.11 3.97 5.35
C ASP A 147 11.94 4.97 5.38
N ALA A 148 10.76 4.51 5.84
CA ALA A 148 9.56 5.33 5.90
C ALA A 148 9.65 6.51 6.88
N THR A 149 10.71 6.63 7.67
CA THR A 149 10.95 7.78 8.56
C THR A 149 11.62 8.94 7.82
N ALA A 150 12.18 8.70 6.64
CA ALA A 150 12.74 9.74 5.80
C ALA A 150 11.67 10.72 5.30
N SER A 151 12.05 11.92 4.93
CA SER A 151 11.12 12.92 4.40
C SER A 151 10.52 12.47 3.06
N PRO A 152 9.29 12.87 2.72
CA PRO A 152 8.68 12.55 1.43
C PRO A 152 9.55 13.01 0.24
N ALA A 153 10.22 14.15 0.36
CA ALA A 153 11.13 14.66 -0.66
C ALA A 153 12.32 13.72 -0.88
N SER A 154 12.96 13.27 0.21
CA SER A 154 14.10 12.35 0.15
C SER A 154 13.69 10.98 -0.39
N LEU A 155 12.51 10.49 0.00
CA LEU A 155 11.97 9.24 -0.54
C LEU A 155 11.71 9.34 -2.05
N ALA A 156 11.12 10.45 -2.50
CA ALA A 156 10.90 10.69 -3.91
C ALA A 156 12.21 10.78 -4.70
N ASP A 157 13.25 11.46 -4.16
CA ASP A 157 14.58 11.51 -4.77
C ASP A 157 15.14 10.10 -4.96
N THR A 158 15.06 9.26 -3.92
CA THR A 158 15.55 7.88 -3.96
C THR A 158 14.79 7.04 -4.99
N VAL A 159 13.46 7.12 -4.99
CA VAL A 159 12.62 6.39 -5.94
C VAL A 159 12.95 6.79 -7.38
N LEU A 160 13.01 8.10 -7.66
CA LEU A 160 13.26 8.61 -9.01
C LEU A 160 14.68 8.34 -9.51
N ALA A 161 15.65 8.17 -8.63
CA ALA A 161 17.01 7.78 -9.01
C ALA A 161 17.13 6.29 -9.39
N LEU A 162 16.14 5.49 -9.06
CA LEU A 162 16.14 4.03 -9.28
C LEU A 162 15.24 3.56 -10.43
N VAL A 163 14.50 4.47 -11.07
CA VAL A 163 13.57 4.17 -12.18
C VAL A 163 13.98 4.78 -13.49
#